data_6718b916b3ab6d3d2cc6b67a59df6d3d
#
_entry.id   6718b916b3ab6d3d2cc6b67a59df6d3d
#
_cell.length_a   1.000
_cell.length_b   1.000
_cell.length_c   1.000
_cell.angle_alpha   90.00
_cell.angle_beta   90.00
_cell.angle_gamma   90.00
#
_symmetry.space_group_name_H-M   'P 1'
#
loop_
_entity.id
_entity.type
_entity.pdbx_description
1 polymer ?
#
loop_
_entity_poly.entity_id
_entity_poly.type
_entity_poly.pdbx_seq_one_letter_code
_entity_poly.pdbx_strand_id
1 'polypeptide(L)'
;CLVGSEMCIRDRKIGHCGTLDPMATGLLMLVVGKATKLQDKLMCEHKEYAGTLMLGVETSSQDAMGEIVAEYSVDGVTEQAVREAFDRFDGAFEQIPPMVSAIKKDGVPLYKLARKGQEVVREPRPVEVFGHGISRVAIPEVDFTVQCSKGFYVRSYAYDIGKALGCGAHLSALRRTRSGSFTLDRAITVDTLKTAPREELFRAMLSLKELADILIAG
;
A
#
# COMPACT_ATOMS: atom_id res chain seq x y z
N CYS A 1 11.96 7.66 -2.94
CA CYS A 1 11.05 7.59 -1.80
C CYS A 1 11.31 8.77 -0.87
N LEU A 2 10.41 9.77 -0.86
CA LEU A 2 10.49 10.90 0.07
C LEU A 2 9.69 10.54 1.32
N VAL A 3 10.31 9.82 2.24
CA VAL A 3 9.74 9.50 3.54
C VAL A 3 10.11 10.61 4.50
N GLY A 4 9.11 11.37 4.94
CA GLY A 4 9.14 12.11 6.18
C GLY A 4 10.10 13.29 6.24
N SER A 5 9.84 14.31 5.44
CA SER A 5 10.23 15.66 5.80
C SER A 5 9.20 16.63 5.21
N GLU A 6 8.77 17.59 6.01
CA GLU A 6 8.15 18.80 5.50
C GLU A 6 9.19 19.50 4.62
N MET A 7 9.19 19.18 3.32
CA MET A 7 10.11 19.83 2.40
C MET A 7 9.51 21.17 2.02
N CYS A 8 9.96 22.21 2.69
CA CYS A 8 9.72 23.60 2.30
C CYS A 8 10.54 23.90 1.04
N ILE A 9 9.95 23.76 -0.12
CA ILE A 9 10.51 24.33 -1.34
C ILE A 9 10.03 25.80 -1.42
N ARG A 10 10.88 26.73 -1.03
CA ARG A 10 10.60 28.18 -1.07
C ARG A 10 9.20 28.52 -0.56
N ASP A 11 8.97 28.41 0.75
CA ASP A 11 7.77 28.85 1.49
C ASP A 11 6.47 28.08 1.23
N ARG A 12 6.48 26.92 0.58
CA ARG A 12 5.27 26.12 0.37
C ARG A 12 5.38 24.76 1.04
N LYS A 13 4.40 24.44 1.88
CA LYS A 13 4.25 23.10 2.46
C LYS A 13 3.95 22.10 1.36
N ILE A 14 4.54 20.90 1.47
CA ILE A 14 4.23 19.73 0.63
C ILE A 14 3.89 18.58 1.56
N GLY A 15 2.81 17.88 1.24
CA GLY A 15 2.38 16.64 1.90
C GLY A 15 2.12 15.54 0.89
N HIS A 16 1.96 14.32 1.35
CA HIS A 16 1.55 13.18 0.53
C HIS A 16 0.31 12.50 1.12
N CYS A 17 -0.55 11.93 0.27
CA CYS A 17 -1.79 11.29 0.68
C CYS A 17 -1.62 9.76 0.69
N GLY A 18 -0.99 9.26 1.74
CA GLY A 18 -0.74 7.83 1.97
C GLY A 18 0.63 7.37 1.50
N THR A 19 1.44 6.92 2.45
CA THR A 19 2.77 6.37 2.19
C THR A 19 2.69 5.14 1.30
N LEU A 20 3.65 4.98 0.40
CA LEU A 20 3.95 3.72 -0.28
C LEU A 20 5.10 3.03 0.44
N ASP A 21 5.05 1.71 0.52
CA ASP A 21 6.18 0.92 0.99
C ASP A 21 7.40 1.10 0.05
N PRO A 22 8.64 0.95 0.53
CA PRO A 22 9.84 1.21 -0.28
C PRO A 22 9.90 0.42 -1.58
N MET A 23 9.41 -0.82 -1.58
CA MET A 23 9.35 -1.67 -2.77
C MET A 23 8.18 -1.35 -3.70
N ALA A 24 7.17 -0.61 -3.20
CA ALA A 24 5.95 -0.36 -3.96
C ALA A 24 6.15 0.71 -5.04
N THR A 25 5.43 0.52 -6.12
CA THR A 25 5.33 1.46 -7.24
C THR A 25 3.92 2.05 -7.34
N GLY A 26 3.69 2.87 -8.36
CA GLY A 26 2.36 3.38 -8.71
C GLY A 26 2.03 4.72 -8.10
N LEU A 27 0.75 4.94 -7.85
CA LEU A 27 0.18 6.25 -7.57
C LEU A 27 0.55 6.78 -6.17
N LEU A 28 1.26 7.90 -6.13
CA LEU A 28 1.46 8.69 -4.91
C LEU A 28 0.95 10.12 -5.15
N MET A 29 -0.11 10.49 -4.45
CA MET A 29 -0.63 11.86 -4.52
C MET A 29 0.20 12.79 -3.64
N LEU A 30 0.64 13.90 -4.22
CA LEU A 30 1.32 14.99 -3.54
C LEU A 30 0.39 16.20 -3.47
N VAL A 31 0.35 16.85 -2.34
CA VAL A 31 -0.41 18.10 -2.12
C VAL A 31 0.52 19.24 -1.79
N VAL A 32 0.32 20.40 -2.44
CA VAL A 32 1.25 21.54 -2.36
C VAL A 32 0.51 22.78 -1.87
N GLY A 33 1.13 23.51 -0.96
CA GLY A 33 0.64 24.80 -0.45
C GLY A 33 -0.71 24.66 0.28
N LYS A 34 -1.74 25.39 -0.17
CA LYS A 34 -3.07 25.37 0.47
C LYS A 34 -3.77 24.02 0.38
N ALA A 35 -3.44 23.19 -0.63
CA ALA A 35 -3.99 21.84 -0.79
C ALA A 35 -3.59 20.89 0.34
N THR A 36 -2.54 21.17 1.11
CA THR A 36 -2.17 20.37 2.29
C THR A 36 -3.26 20.31 3.35
N LYS A 37 -4.19 21.26 3.38
CA LYS A 37 -5.36 21.23 4.27
C LYS A 37 -6.38 20.15 3.91
N LEU A 38 -6.32 19.61 2.69
CA LEU A 38 -7.19 18.55 2.20
C LEU A 38 -6.54 17.15 2.34
N GLN A 39 -5.32 17.08 2.85
CA GLN A 39 -4.54 15.84 2.94
C GLN A 39 -5.30 14.73 3.66
N ASP A 40 -5.87 15.02 4.82
CA ASP A 40 -6.58 14.02 5.61
C ASP A 40 -7.82 13.47 4.88
N LYS A 41 -8.57 14.35 4.19
CA LYS A 41 -9.71 13.93 3.36
C LYS A 41 -9.26 12.98 2.24
N LEU A 42 -8.21 13.34 1.51
CA LEU A 42 -7.65 12.54 0.42
C LEU A 42 -7.03 11.21 0.91
N MET A 43 -6.54 11.15 2.14
CA MET A 43 -6.04 9.92 2.75
C MET A 43 -7.16 8.93 3.13
N CYS A 44 -8.38 9.41 3.36
CA CYS A 44 -9.51 8.58 3.79
C CYS A 44 -10.15 7.77 2.65
N GLU A 45 -9.78 8.03 1.40
CA GLU A 45 -10.31 7.35 0.22
C GLU A 45 -9.90 5.87 0.15
N HIS A 46 -10.72 5.09 -0.56
CA HIS A 46 -10.41 3.69 -0.88
C HIS A 46 -9.18 3.60 -1.77
N LYS A 47 -8.48 2.48 -1.74
CA LYS A 47 -7.29 2.23 -2.55
C LYS A 47 -7.45 0.95 -3.35
N GLU A 48 -6.79 0.91 -4.50
CA GLU A 48 -6.68 -0.29 -5.30
C GLU A 48 -5.19 -0.58 -5.55
N TYR A 49 -4.85 -1.84 -5.43
CA TYR A 49 -3.50 -2.34 -5.62
C TYR A 49 -3.49 -3.54 -6.56
N ALA A 50 -2.44 -3.64 -7.36
CA ALA A 50 -2.01 -4.86 -8.00
C ALA A 50 -0.76 -5.36 -7.27
N GLY A 51 -0.68 -6.64 -6.99
CA GLY A 51 0.45 -7.23 -6.25
C GLY A 51 0.74 -8.64 -6.70
N THR A 52 1.93 -9.12 -6.32
CA THR A 52 2.31 -10.53 -6.45
C THR A 52 2.59 -11.09 -5.06
N LEU A 53 1.91 -12.15 -4.74
CA LEU A 53 2.10 -12.96 -3.55
C LEU A 53 3.11 -14.06 -3.87
N MET A 54 4.11 -14.25 -3.01
CA MET A 54 5.05 -15.36 -3.05
C MET A 54 4.74 -16.33 -1.92
N LEU A 55 4.26 -17.53 -2.27
CA LEU A 55 3.97 -18.63 -1.35
C LEU A 55 5.24 -19.36 -0.93
N GLY A 56 5.20 -20.03 0.22
CA GLY A 56 6.29 -20.88 0.70
C GLY A 56 7.36 -20.14 1.49
N VAL A 57 7.34 -18.81 1.58
CA VAL A 57 8.38 -18.04 2.26
C VAL A 57 7.75 -16.93 3.10
N GLU A 58 8.06 -16.90 4.38
CA GLU A 58 7.74 -15.77 5.26
C GLU A 58 8.96 -14.88 5.48
N THR A 59 8.75 -13.56 5.51
CA THR A 59 9.80 -12.58 5.77
C THR A 59 9.45 -11.69 6.97
N SER A 60 10.47 -11.14 7.61
CA SER A 60 10.34 -10.29 8.82
C SER A 60 9.54 -9.00 8.59
N SER A 61 9.48 -8.49 7.36
CA SER A 61 8.69 -7.31 6.98
C SER A 61 7.37 -7.65 6.28
N GLN A 62 7.10 -8.95 6.04
CA GLN A 62 5.98 -9.45 5.25
C GLN A 62 6.02 -9.02 3.76
N ASP A 63 7.20 -8.56 3.29
CA ASP A 63 7.50 -8.23 1.90
C ASP A 63 8.90 -8.71 1.50
N ALA A 64 9.25 -8.57 0.22
CA ALA A 64 10.53 -9.03 -0.32
C ALA A 64 11.76 -8.28 0.22
N MET A 65 11.58 -7.21 1.01
CA MET A 65 12.68 -6.44 1.59
C MET A 65 13.14 -6.97 2.95
N GLY A 66 12.35 -7.86 3.57
CA GLY A 66 12.65 -8.47 4.87
C GLY A 66 13.58 -9.66 4.75
N GLU A 67 14.18 -10.03 5.88
CA GLU A 67 14.93 -11.27 6.00
C GLU A 67 13.97 -12.47 6.02
N ILE A 68 14.36 -13.59 5.40
CA ILE A 68 13.58 -14.82 5.45
C ILE A 68 13.57 -15.33 6.90
N VAL A 69 12.37 -15.56 7.43
CA VAL A 69 12.17 -16.07 8.80
C VAL A 69 11.68 -17.51 8.83
N ALA A 70 11.01 -17.96 7.76
CA ALA A 70 10.57 -19.34 7.62
C ALA A 70 10.37 -19.71 6.14
N GLU A 71 10.59 -20.97 5.81
CA GLU A 71 10.32 -21.58 4.51
C GLU A 71 9.46 -22.82 4.68
N TYR A 72 8.52 -23.01 3.77
CA TYR A 72 7.55 -24.10 3.80
C TYR A 72 7.42 -24.72 2.42
N SER A 73 7.08 -26.02 2.36
CA SER A 73 6.69 -26.61 1.08
C SER A 73 5.37 -26.02 0.59
N VAL A 74 5.30 -25.84 -0.70
CA VAL A 74 4.06 -25.48 -1.42
C VAL A 74 3.44 -26.68 -2.14
N ASP A 75 3.97 -27.90 -1.88
CA ASP A 75 3.45 -29.12 -2.46
C ASP A 75 1.98 -29.34 -2.05
N GLY A 76 1.14 -29.63 -3.03
CA GLY A 76 -0.28 -29.82 -2.80
C GLY A 76 -1.10 -28.53 -2.70
N VAL A 77 -0.49 -27.35 -2.73
CA VAL A 77 -1.26 -26.09 -2.88
C VAL A 77 -1.85 -26.03 -4.29
N THR A 78 -3.18 -25.93 -4.36
CA THR A 78 -3.91 -25.88 -5.63
C THR A 78 -4.42 -24.47 -5.92
N GLU A 79 -4.70 -24.16 -7.18
CA GLU A 79 -5.33 -22.92 -7.56
C GLU A 79 -6.66 -22.70 -6.84
N GLN A 80 -7.46 -23.76 -6.66
CA GLN A 80 -8.73 -23.69 -5.96
C GLN A 80 -8.52 -23.28 -4.49
N ALA A 81 -7.55 -23.87 -3.80
CA ALA A 81 -7.24 -23.51 -2.41
C ALA A 81 -6.77 -22.05 -2.30
N VAL A 82 -6.00 -21.56 -3.27
CA VAL A 82 -5.58 -20.15 -3.33
C VAL A 82 -6.80 -19.25 -3.44
N ARG A 83 -7.73 -19.53 -4.36
CA ARG A 83 -8.96 -18.72 -4.53
C ARG A 83 -9.80 -18.71 -3.26
N GLU A 84 -10.02 -19.87 -2.65
CA GLU A 84 -10.76 -19.98 -1.38
C GLU A 84 -10.07 -19.23 -0.23
N ALA A 85 -8.73 -19.18 -0.21
CA ALA A 85 -7.99 -18.42 0.79
C ALA A 85 -8.19 -16.91 0.63
N PHE A 86 -8.24 -16.40 -0.60
CA PHE A 86 -8.56 -14.99 -0.87
C PHE A 86 -10.00 -14.65 -0.48
N ASP A 87 -10.98 -15.50 -0.82
CA ASP A 87 -12.42 -15.30 -0.53
C ASP A 87 -12.69 -15.17 0.99
N ARG A 88 -11.86 -15.77 1.85
CA ARG A 88 -11.98 -15.65 3.32
C ARG A 88 -11.78 -14.25 3.85
N PHE A 89 -11.13 -13.39 3.08
CA PHE A 89 -10.82 -12.01 3.48
C PHE A 89 -11.69 -10.97 2.77
N ASP A 90 -12.75 -11.39 2.06
CA ASP A 90 -13.72 -10.47 1.51
C ASP A 90 -14.58 -9.82 2.59
N GLY A 91 -14.92 -8.55 2.39
CA GLY A 91 -15.69 -7.76 3.33
C GLY A 91 -14.86 -7.22 4.50
N ALA A 92 -15.51 -7.01 5.63
CA ALA A 92 -14.91 -6.41 6.82
C ALA A 92 -14.27 -7.47 7.72
N PHE A 93 -13.03 -7.22 8.15
CA PHE A 93 -12.32 -8.05 9.13
C PHE A 93 -11.30 -7.24 9.93
N GLU A 94 -10.68 -7.86 10.92
CA GLU A 94 -9.63 -7.27 11.72
C GLU A 94 -8.24 -7.70 11.23
N GLN A 95 -7.39 -6.75 10.90
CA GLN A 95 -6.03 -6.98 10.41
C GLN A 95 -5.02 -6.50 11.45
N ILE A 96 -4.02 -7.33 11.75
CA ILE A 96 -2.86 -6.94 12.56
C ILE A 96 -1.85 -6.22 11.64
N PRO A 97 -1.56 -4.93 11.88
CA PRO A 97 -0.58 -4.18 11.07
C PRO A 97 0.82 -4.79 11.18
N PRO A 98 1.66 -4.67 10.12
CA PRO A 98 3.03 -5.15 10.20
C PRO A 98 3.88 -4.31 11.17
N MET A 99 4.94 -4.91 11.73
CA MET A 99 5.90 -4.19 12.60
C MET A 99 6.55 -3.01 11.88
N VAL A 100 6.85 -3.16 10.60
CA VAL A 100 7.40 -2.08 9.79
C VAL A 100 6.26 -1.22 9.26
N SER A 101 5.70 -0.34 10.12
CA SER A 101 4.62 0.58 9.76
C SER A 101 4.80 1.96 10.37
N ALA A 102 4.07 2.95 9.84
CA ALA A 102 4.05 4.33 10.34
C ALA A 102 3.14 4.52 11.57
N ILE A 103 2.45 3.48 12.02
CA ILE A 103 1.64 3.51 13.24
C ILE A 103 2.53 3.85 14.42
N LYS A 104 2.04 4.73 15.29
CA LYS A 104 2.75 5.11 16.50
C LYS A 104 2.22 4.34 17.70
N LYS A 105 3.15 3.82 18.52
CA LYS A 105 2.89 3.34 19.88
C LYS A 105 3.66 4.24 20.84
N ASP A 106 2.95 4.82 21.83
CA ASP A 106 3.53 5.77 22.78
C ASP A 106 4.29 6.92 22.10
N GLY A 107 3.75 7.43 20.99
CA GLY A 107 4.35 8.52 20.21
C GLY A 107 5.49 8.10 19.26
N VAL A 108 5.99 6.84 19.33
CA VAL A 108 7.09 6.33 18.52
C VAL A 108 6.55 5.48 17.36
N PRO A 109 6.91 5.77 16.09
CA PRO A 109 6.53 4.93 14.96
C PRO A 109 7.07 3.51 15.08
N LEU A 110 6.24 2.50 14.76
CA LEU A 110 6.59 1.08 14.86
C LEU A 110 7.85 0.72 14.05
N TYR A 111 8.02 1.29 12.85
CA TYR A 111 9.23 1.03 12.04
C TYR A 111 10.53 1.44 12.75
N LYS A 112 10.51 2.42 13.67
CA LYS A 112 11.67 2.81 14.46
C LYS A 112 11.98 1.80 15.56
N LEU A 113 10.96 1.16 16.11
CA LEU A 113 11.10 0.08 17.09
C LEU A 113 11.60 -1.20 16.38
N ALA A 114 11.04 -1.54 15.23
CA ALA A 114 11.48 -2.66 14.41
C ALA A 114 13.00 -2.58 14.07
N ARG A 115 13.47 -1.40 13.65
CA ARG A 115 14.91 -1.16 13.38
C ARG A 115 15.83 -1.36 14.59
N LYS A 116 15.29 -1.31 15.81
CA LYS A 116 16.01 -1.58 17.05
C LYS A 116 15.85 -3.03 17.50
N GLY A 117 15.24 -3.91 16.69
CA GLY A 117 14.96 -5.29 17.06
C GLY A 117 13.87 -5.43 18.14
N GLN A 118 13.11 -4.37 18.40
CA GLN A 118 12.05 -4.38 19.40
C GLN A 118 10.73 -4.78 18.77
N GLU A 119 10.20 -5.91 19.16
CA GLU A 119 8.86 -6.34 18.79
C GLU A 119 7.85 -5.87 19.85
N VAL A 120 6.72 -5.33 19.39
CA VAL A 120 5.64 -4.87 20.26
C VAL A 120 4.32 -5.48 19.85
N VAL A 121 3.46 -5.71 20.83
CA VAL A 121 2.08 -6.14 20.58
C VAL A 121 1.36 -5.06 19.79
N ARG A 122 0.72 -5.45 18.71
CA ARG A 122 -0.05 -4.60 17.80
C ARG A 122 -1.51 -4.96 17.94
N GLU A 123 -2.33 -3.93 18.13
CA GLU A 123 -3.78 -4.11 18.21
C GLU A 123 -4.34 -4.36 16.80
N PRO A 124 -5.25 -5.33 16.64
CA PRO A 124 -6.01 -5.50 15.41
C PRO A 124 -6.76 -4.21 15.06
N ARG A 125 -6.94 -3.97 13.76
CA ARG A 125 -7.66 -2.79 13.25
C ARG A 125 -8.69 -3.21 12.22
N PRO A 126 -9.89 -2.64 12.28
CA PRO A 126 -10.92 -2.93 11.30
C PRO A 126 -10.49 -2.41 9.93
N VAL A 127 -10.56 -3.29 8.94
CA VAL A 127 -10.31 -3.02 7.53
C VAL A 127 -11.38 -3.72 6.70
N GLU A 128 -11.46 -3.37 5.43
CA GLU A 128 -12.44 -3.95 4.52
C GLU A 128 -11.83 -4.18 3.14
N VAL A 129 -12.07 -5.32 2.54
CA VAL A 129 -11.83 -5.64 1.14
C VAL A 129 -13.17 -5.53 0.41
N PHE A 130 -13.26 -4.59 -0.53
CA PHE A 130 -14.46 -4.37 -1.35
C PHE A 130 -14.53 -5.31 -2.54
N GLY A 131 -13.41 -5.92 -2.87
CA GLY A 131 -13.29 -6.93 -3.91
C GLY A 131 -11.82 -7.24 -4.21
N HIS A 132 -11.61 -8.42 -4.73
CA HIS A 132 -10.31 -8.87 -5.21
C HIS A 132 -10.43 -9.56 -6.57
N GLY A 133 -9.31 -9.73 -7.25
CA GLY A 133 -9.21 -10.50 -8.48
C GLY A 133 -7.88 -11.23 -8.53
N ILE A 134 -7.88 -12.48 -8.99
CA ILE A 134 -6.67 -13.26 -9.21
C ILE A 134 -6.48 -13.40 -10.72
N SER A 135 -5.41 -12.82 -11.23
CA SER A 135 -5.13 -12.80 -12.67
C SER A 135 -4.21 -13.93 -13.12
N ARG A 136 -3.34 -14.44 -12.23
CA ARG A 136 -2.44 -15.56 -12.51
C ARG A 136 -2.15 -16.36 -11.25
N VAL A 137 -2.20 -17.69 -11.38
CA VAL A 137 -1.70 -18.62 -10.37
C VAL A 137 -0.62 -19.46 -11.01
N ALA A 138 0.62 -19.25 -10.63
CA ALA A 138 1.80 -19.99 -11.10
C ALA A 138 2.69 -20.29 -9.90
N ILE A 139 2.22 -21.21 -9.04
CA ILE A 139 2.84 -21.51 -7.74
C ILE A 139 4.36 -21.67 -7.87
N PRO A 140 5.14 -20.92 -7.07
CA PRO A 140 4.73 -20.22 -5.85
C PRO A 140 4.20 -18.78 -6.03
N GLU A 141 4.11 -18.23 -7.23
CA GLU A 141 3.65 -16.86 -7.49
C GLU A 141 2.15 -16.79 -7.76
N VAL A 142 1.50 -15.78 -7.17
CA VAL A 142 0.09 -15.45 -7.41
C VAL A 142 -0.04 -13.96 -7.64
N ASP A 143 -0.50 -13.58 -8.85
CA ASP A 143 -0.78 -12.18 -9.18
C ASP A 143 -2.24 -11.85 -8.88
N PHE A 144 -2.45 -10.77 -8.15
CA PHE A 144 -3.77 -10.36 -7.69
C PHE A 144 -3.99 -8.86 -7.77
N THR A 145 -5.25 -8.46 -7.70
CA THR A 145 -5.70 -7.10 -7.44
C THR A 145 -6.56 -7.09 -6.18
N VAL A 146 -6.55 -5.97 -5.45
CA VAL A 146 -7.40 -5.79 -4.26
C VAL A 146 -7.87 -4.36 -4.16
N GLN A 147 -9.18 -4.16 -3.90
CA GLN A 147 -9.78 -2.89 -3.53
C GLN A 147 -10.07 -2.90 -2.04
N CYS A 148 -9.57 -1.91 -1.31
CA CYS A 148 -9.59 -1.94 0.14
C CYS A 148 -9.81 -0.57 0.78
N SER A 149 -10.21 -0.59 2.05
CA SER A 149 -10.39 0.58 2.88
C SER A 149 -9.07 1.24 3.26
N LYS A 150 -9.14 2.45 3.80
CA LYS A 150 -7.99 3.10 4.43
C LYS A 150 -7.43 2.25 5.56
N GLY A 151 -6.12 2.33 5.76
CA GLY A 151 -5.44 1.63 6.86
C GLY A 151 -5.13 0.16 6.57
N PHE A 152 -5.57 -0.37 5.44
CA PHE A 152 -5.27 -1.72 4.98
C PHE A 152 -3.79 -1.87 4.62
N TYR A 153 -3.20 -2.98 5.04
CA TYR A 153 -1.82 -3.36 4.73
C TYR A 153 -1.80 -4.57 3.79
N VAL A 154 -1.41 -4.34 2.54
CA VAL A 154 -1.34 -5.43 1.53
C VAL A 154 -0.30 -6.48 1.94
N ARG A 155 0.74 -6.09 2.67
CA ARG A 155 1.74 -7.03 3.23
C ARG A 155 1.14 -8.00 4.23
N SER A 156 0.35 -7.49 5.20
CA SER A 156 -0.35 -8.37 6.15
C SER A 156 -1.39 -9.23 5.47
N TYR A 157 -2.08 -8.72 4.44
CA TYR A 157 -3.01 -9.50 3.64
C TYR A 157 -2.33 -10.70 2.96
N ALA A 158 -1.18 -10.47 2.33
CA ALA A 158 -0.37 -11.53 1.73
C ALA A 158 0.07 -12.58 2.76
N TYR A 159 0.55 -12.11 3.91
CA TYR A 159 0.97 -12.98 5.01
C TYR A 159 -0.20 -13.81 5.57
N ASP A 160 -1.36 -13.20 5.78
CA ASP A 160 -2.55 -13.87 6.34
C ASP A 160 -3.10 -14.91 5.37
N ILE A 161 -3.09 -14.65 4.05
CA ILE A 161 -3.44 -15.62 3.01
C ILE A 161 -2.48 -16.82 3.06
N GLY A 162 -1.17 -16.58 3.14
CA GLY A 162 -0.18 -17.64 3.28
C GLY A 162 -0.39 -18.51 4.52
N LYS A 163 -0.77 -17.90 5.64
CA LYS A 163 -1.16 -18.60 6.86
C LYS A 163 -2.43 -19.42 6.69
N ALA A 164 -3.43 -18.89 6.02
CA ALA A 164 -4.68 -19.59 5.73
C ALA A 164 -4.47 -20.83 4.84
N LEU A 165 -3.47 -20.77 3.94
CA LEU A 165 -3.02 -21.90 3.11
C LEU A 165 -2.11 -22.89 3.87
N GLY A 166 -1.57 -22.49 5.02
CA GLY A 166 -0.64 -23.33 5.81
C GLY A 166 0.79 -23.40 5.25
N CYS A 167 1.11 -22.64 4.23
CA CYS A 167 2.44 -22.63 3.57
C CYS A 167 3.22 -21.33 3.73
N GLY A 168 2.69 -20.35 4.50
CA GLY A 168 3.33 -19.05 4.61
C GLY A 168 3.38 -18.29 3.28
N ALA A 169 3.52 -16.96 3.35
CA ALA A 169 3.72 -16.11 2.18
C ALA A 169 4.26 -14.73 2.56
N HIS A 170 4.75 -14.01 1.55
CA HIS A 170 5.05 -12.58 1.63
C HIS A 170 4.66 -11.88 0.33
N LEU A 171 4.59 -10.56 0.38
CA LEU A 171 4.32 -9.72 -0.78
C LEU A 171 5.62 -9.50 -1.56
N SER A 172 5.73 -10.00 -2.80
CA SER A 172 6.94 -9.88 -3.63
C SER A 172 6.93 -8.65 -4.53
N ALA A 173 5.75 -8.19 -4.97
CA ALA A 173 5.59 -6.97 -5.74
C ALA A 173 4.30 -6.23 -5.34
N LEU A 174 4.32 -4.89 -5.44
CA LEU A 174 3.17 -4.04 -5.14
C LEU A 174 3.14 -2.81 -6.04
N ARG A 175 1.95 -2.51 -6.56
CA ARG A 175 1.66 -1.29 -7.30
C ARG A 175 0.33 -0.72 -6.88
N ARG A 176 0.29 0.51 -6.37
CA ARG A 176 -0.98 1.20 -6.14
C ARG A 176 -1.51 1.78 -7.45
N THR A 177 -2.64 1.28 -7.91
CA THR A 177 -3.28 1.66 -9.18
C THR A 177 -4.29 2.78 -9.00
N ARG A 178 -4.91 2.87 -7.81
CA ARG A 178 -5.96 3.86 -7.52
C ARG A 178 -5.90 4.38 -6.07
N SER A 179 -6.34 5.62 -5.88
CA SER A 179 -6.61 6.20 -4.57
C SER A 179 -7.81 7.14 -4.68
N GLY A 180 -8.97 6.72 -4.18
CA GLY A 180 -10.27 7.37 -4.41
C GLY A 180 -10.56 7.52 -5.89
N SER A 181 -10.87 8.72 -6.32
CA SER A 181 -11.15 9.06 -7.72
C SER A 181 -9.89 9.22 -8.59
N PHE A 182 -8.69 9.05 -8.04
CA PHE A 182 -7.43 9.23 -8.76
C PHE A 182 -6.86 7.89 -9.24
N THR A 183 -6.46 7.86 -10.51
CA THR A 183 -5.87 6.70 -11.21
C THR A 183 -4.49 7.04 -11.77
N LEU A 184 -3.83 6.07 -12.37
CA LEU A 184 -2.51 6.24 -12.99
C LEU A 184 -2.56 7.07 -14.29
N ASP A 185 -3.73 7.19 -14.93
CA ASP A 185 -3.87 7.84 -16.23
C ASP A 185 -3.48 9.33 -16.21
N ARG A 186 -3.63 9.97 -15.05
CA ARG A 186 -3.25 11.38 -14.84
C ARG A 186 -1.94 11.53 -14.08
N ALA A 187 -1.26 10.44 -13.79
CA ALA A 187 0.01 10.48 -13.05
C ALA A 187 1.17 10.77 -13.99
N ILE A 188 2.12 11.55 -13.50
CA ILE A 188 3.42 11.74 -14.15
C ILE A 188 4.48 10.86 -13.46
N THR A 189 5.45 10.38 -14.22
CA THR A 189 6.53 9.56 -13.66
C THR A 189 7.52 10.43 -12.86
N VAL A 190 8.25 9.79 -11.96
CA VAL A 190 9.33 10.49 -11.21
C VAL A 190 10.40 11.03 -12.15
N ASP A 191 10.67 10.34 -13.26
CA ASP A 191 11.66 10.78 -14.25
C ASP A 191 11.15 12.00 -15.03
N THR A 192 9.88 12.03 -15.43
CA THR A 192 9.23 13.22 -15.97
C THR A 192 9.27 14.38 -14.97
N LEU A 193 8.97 14.11 -13.69
CA LEU A 193 9.02 15.15 -12.64
C LEU A 193 10.41 15.77 -12.49
N LYS A 194 11.50 14.99 -12.71
CA LYS A 194 12.88 15.48 -12.62
C LYS A 194 13.35 16.25 -13.83
N THR A 195 12.82 15.95 -15.01
CA THR A 195 13.36 16.40 -16.30
C THR A 195 12.47 17.37 -17.05
N ALA A 196 11.15 17.35 -16.81
CA ALA A 196 10.21 18.21 -17.52
C ALA A 196 10.38 19.69 -17.15
N PRO A 197 10.15 20.60 -18.12
CA PRO A 197 10.10 22.02 -17.87
C PRO A 197 9.04 22.38 -16.81
N ARG A 198 9.32 23.41 -16.03
CA ARG A 198 8.43 23.87 -14.96
C ARG A 198 6.99 24.13 -15.43
N GLU A 199 6.82 24.68 -16.63
CA GLU A 199 5.52 24.99 -17.21
C GLU A 199 4.68 23.73 -17.47
N GLU A 200 5.33 22.68 -17.94
CA GLU A 200 4.70 21.36 -18.17
C GLU A 200 4.23 20.75 -16.84
N LEU A 201 5.07 20.81 -15.80
CA LEU A 201 4.72 20.34 -14.46
C LEU A 201 3.52 21.11 -13.90
N PHE A 202 3.45 22.43 -14.10
CA PHE A 202 2.30 23.21 -13.65
C PHE A 202 1.01 22.85 -14.39
N ARG A 203 1.08 22.49 -15.68
CA ARG A 203 -0.10 22.03 -16.45
C ARG A 203 -0.58 20.65 -15.97
N ALA A 204 0.33 19.79 -15.50
CA ALA A 204 -0.01 18.48 -14.97
C ALA A 204 -0.60 18.54 -13.54
N MET A 205 -0.42 19.66 -12.82
CA MET A 205 -0.98 19.85 -11.48
C MET A 205 -2.47 20.17 -11.55
N LEU A 206 -3.24 19.56 -10.65
CA LEU A 206 -4.64 19.91 -10.42
C LEU A 206 -4.74 21.24 -9.64
N SER A 207 -5.57 22.15 -10.10
CA SER A 207 -5.98 23.31 -9.32
C SER A 207 -6.89 22.89 -8.16
N LEU A 208 -7.06 23.76 -7.15
CA LEU A 208 -8.00 23.49 -6.05
C LEU A 208 -9.45 23.38 -6.55
N LYS A 209 -9.81 24.07 -7.63
CA LYS A 209 -11.14 23.98 -8.25
C LYS A 209 -11.36 22.61 -8.87
N GLU A 210 -10.46 22.15 -9.75
CA GLU A 210 -10.52 20.82 -10.35
C GLU A 210 -10.54 19.71 -9.29
N LEU A 211 -9.74 19.87 -8.22
CA LEU A 211 -9.74 18.93 -7.10
C LEU A 211 -11.11 18.90 -6.40
N ALA A 212 -11.73 20.07 -6.17
CA ALA A 212 -13.05 20.16 -5.57
C ALA A 212 -14.11 19.48 -6.46
N ASP A 213 -14.07 19.75 -7.76
CA ASP A 213 -15.00 19.16 -8.73
C ASP A 213 -14.89 17.62 -8.75
N ILE A 214 -13.67 17.07 -8.71
CA ILE A 214 -13.43 15.61 -8.62
C ILE A 214 -14.00 15.03 -7.32
N LEU A 215 -13.80 15.70 -6.18
CA LEU A 215 -14.26 15.23 -4.87
C LEU A 215 -15.77 15.35 -4.66
N ILE A 216 -16.46 16.13 -5.49
CA ILE A 216 -17.93 16.26 -5.47
C ILE A 216 -18.57 15.21 -6.40
N ALA A 217 -17.89 14.88 -7.50
CA ALA A 217 -18.40 13.95 -8.51
C ALA A 217 -18.20 12.45 -8.15
N GLY A 218 -17.35 12.14 -7.18
CA GLY A 218 -17.07 10.77 -6.71
C GLY A 218 -17.59 10.54 -5.30
#